data_37f81611b57212970658345f23b8a5e4
#
_entry.id   37f81611b57212970658345f23b8a5e4
#
_cell.length_a   1.000
_cell.length_b   1.000
_cell.length_c   1.000
_cell.angle_alpha   90.00
_cell.angle_beta   90.00
_cell.angle_gamma   90.00
#
_symmetry.space_group_name_H-M   'P 1'
#
loop_
_entity.id
_entity.type
_entity.pdbx_description
1 polymer ?
#
loop_
_entity_poly.entity_id
_entity_poly.type
_entity_poly.pdbx_seq_one_letter_code
_entity_poly.pdbx_strand_id
1 'polypeptide(L)'
;SPVPVSESTGSDETTTSARDDSSREPTVKTSEKPSEKPSEKPSEKPSEKPTEASSTKGRIVHSTELQVGDCFSYSDASTQVGDVEVVDCSAPHLYEVYNNYQITQSTFPDTSTMESEQRTACYDTFETYVGTSYDRSQYDATTLTPTEASWAQGDRTITCILKTKDGSEITGSLKGAAK
;
A
#
# COMPACT_ATOMS: atom_id res chain seq x y z
N SER A 1 -38.31 -17.20 -36.81
CA SER A 1 -37.50 -18.31 -37.32
C SER A 1 -36.35 -18.62 -36.39
N PRO A 2 -36.20 -19.86 -35.98
CA PRO A 2 -35.36 -20.27 -34.87
C PRO A 2 -33.94 -20.63 -35.30
N VAL A 3 -33.07 -20.49 -34.33
CA VAL A 3 -31.68 -20.93 -34.30
C VAL A 3 -31.57 -22.46 -34.24
N PRO A 4 -30.55 -23.08 -34.80
CA PRO A 4 -30.17 -24.40 -34.35
C PRO A 4 -28.95 -24.39 -33.43
N VAL A 5 -29.17 -25.09 -32.37
CA VAL A 5 -28.18 -25.62 -31.46
C VAL A 5 -27.34 -26.66 -32.17
N SER A 6 -26.06 -26.71 -31.94
CA SER A 6 -25.23 -27.88 -32.19
C SER A 6 -24.45 -28.23 -30.96
N GLU A 7 -24.90 -29.24 -30.28
CA GLU A 7 -24.12 -30.10 -29.40
C GLU A 7 -23.08 -30.85 -30.22
N SER A 8 -21.91 -30.99 -29.63
CA SER A 8 -21.05 -32.11 -29.96
C SER A 8 -20.30 -32.54 -28.70
N THR A 9 -20.77 -33.63 -28.23
CA THR A 9 -20.21 -34.59 -27.30
C THR A 9 -19.01 -35.32 -27.90
N GLY A 10 -18.15 -35.74 -27.02
CA GLY A 10 -17.12 -36.76 -27.25
C GLY A 10 -15.98 -36.55 -26.25
N SER A 11 -16.02 -37.13 -25.13
CA SER A 11 -15.68 -38.49 -24.72
C SER A 11 -14.17 -38.78 -24.79
N ASP A 12 -13.66 -39.04 -23.58
CA ASP A 12 -12.82 -40.15 -23.15
C ASP A 12 -11.45 -40.31 -23.80
N GLU A 13 -10.48 -40.63 -23.11
CA GLU A 13 -10.06 -41.69 -22.17
C GLU A 13 -8.66 -41.33 -21.61
N THR A 14 -8.48 -41.45 -20.32
CA THR A 14 -7.87 -42.56 -19.59
C THR A 14 -6.58 -43.14 -20.19
N THR A 15 -5.54 -43.06 -19.47
CA THR A 15 -4.59 -44.17 -19.15
C THR A 15 -3.48 -43.61 -18.29
N THR A 16 -3.48 -43.88 -17.04
CA THR A 16 -2.88 -45.01 -16.31
C THR A 16 -1.37 -45.11 -16.42
N SER A 17 -0.78 -44.95 -15.25
CA SER A 17 0.14 -45.88 -14.61
C SER A 17 1.57 -45.91 -15.04
N ALA A 18 2.44 -45.75 -14.13
CA ALA A 18 3.42 -46.65 -13.54
C ALA A 18 4.42 -45.84 -12.74
N ARG A 19 4.50 -45.94 -11.45
CA ARG A 19 5.31 -46.88 -10.66
C ARG A 19 6.70 -47.11 -11.23
N ASP A 20 7.68 -46.65 -10.48
CA ASP A 20 8.73 -47.40 -9.81
C ASP A 20 9.62 -46.36 -9.08
N ASP A 21 9.70 -46.40 -7.80
CA ASP A 21 10.40 -47.25 -6.86
C ASP A 21 11.86 -47.49 -7.23
N SER A 22 12.70 -46.84 -6.51
CA SER A 22 13.93 -47.42 -5.97
C SER A 22 14.67 -46.47 -5.04
N SER A 23 14.47 -46.70 -3.80
CA SER A 23 15.47 -46.84 -2.75
C SER A 23 16.91 -46.82 -3.19
N ARG A 24 17.67 -45.95 -2.61
CA ARG A 24 18.92 -46.29 -1.93
C ARG A 24 19.55 -45.05 -1.29
N GLU A 25 19.46 -45.01 0.00
CA GLU A 25 20.56 -44.52 0.81
C GLU A 25 21.74 -45.48 0.71
N PRO A 26 22.91 -45.00 0.89
CA PRO A 26 23.63 -45.40 2.08
C PRO A 26 24.31 -44.23 2.81
N THR A 27 24.07 -44.25 4.09
CA THR A 27 24.96 -43.87 5.17
C THR A 27 26.44 -44.12 4.89
N VAL A 28 27.29 -43.25 5.39
CA VAL A 28 28.48 -43.50 6.20
C VAL A 28 29.11 -42.14 6.55
N LYS A 29 29.09 -41.80 7.82
CA LYS A 29 30.12 -41.82 8.87
C LYS A 29 31.32 -40.94 8.55
N THR A 30 31.62 -40.01 9.36
CA THR A 30 32.34 -40.01 10.61
C THR A 30 33.18 -38.76 10.73
N SER A 31 32.98 -38.06 11.84
CA SER A 31 33.98 -37.52 12.75
C SER A 31 35.18 -36.79 12.17
N GLU A 32 35.32 -35.56 12.50
CA GLU A 32 36.16 -35.16 13.62
C GLU A 32 36.12 -33.63 13.81
N LYS A 33 35.95 -33.30 15.06
CA LYS A 33 36.17 -32.00 15.63
C LYS A 33 37.66 -31.87 15.91
N PRO A 34 38.22 -30.69 15.70
CA PRO A 34 38.83 -30.06 16.83
C PRO A 34 38.39 -28.61 17.06
N SER A 35 38.15 -28.38 18.31
CA SER A 35 38.16 -27.12 18.99
C SER A 35 39.35 -26.24 18.58
N GLU A 36 39.08 -25.02 18.25
CA GLU A 36 39.87 -23.93 18.81
C GLU A 36 39.10 -22.59 18.69
N LYS A 37 38.83 -22.08 19.84
CA LYS A 37 38.38 -20.72 20.10
C LYS A 37 39.64 -19.85 20.15
N PRO A 38 39.61 -18.69 19.55
CA PRO A 38 39.94 -17.52 20.34
C PRO A 38 38.81 -16.50 20.36
N SER A 39 38.50 -16.14 21.58
CA SER A 39 37.86 -14.90 21.94
C SER A 39 38.60 -13.73 21.34
N GLU A 40 37.89 -12.92 20.57
CA GLU A 40 38.10 -11.50 20.60
C GLU A 40 36.79 -10.80 20.25
N LYS A 41 36.30 -10.15 21.25
CA LYS A 41 35.20 -9.21 21.21
C LYS A 41 35.77 -7.88 20.76
N PRO A 42 35.28 -7.32 19.67
CA PRO A 42 35.23 -5.87 19.58
C PRO A 42 33.87 -5.44 20.12
N SER A 43 33.94 -4.74 21.19
CA SER A 43 32.92 -3.84 21.69
C SER A 43 32.64 -2.83 20.58
N GLU A 44 31.64 -3.07 19.75
CA GLU A 44 31.07 -2.01 18.99
C GLU A 44 29.83 -1.52 19.71
N LYS A 45 30.05 -0.37 20.27
CA LYS A 45 29.12 0.61 20.74
C LYS A 45 27.87 0.61 19.83
N PRO A 46 26.67 0.40 20.37
CA PRO A 46 25.48 0.69 19.62
C PRO A 46 25.52 2.16 19.24
N SER A 47 25.56 2.39 17.94
CA SER A 47 25.28 3.72 17.42
C SER A 47 23.88 4.06 17.90
N GLU A 48 23.83 4.95 18.85
CA GLU A 48 22.60 5.61 19.23
C GLU A 48 22.08 6.31 17.97
N LYS A 49 21.08 5.68 17.37
CA LYS A 49 20.19 6.38 16.47
C LYS A 49 19.70 7.59 17.26
N PRO A 50 19.86 8.81 16.74
CA PRO A 50 19.30 9.96 17.40
C PRO A 50 17.80 9.68 17.59
N THR A 51 17.38 9.61 18.82
CA THR A 51 15.98 9.72 19.17
C THR A 51 15.63 11.16 18.78
N GLU A 52 15.13 11.33 17.57
CA GLU A 52 14.48 12.58 17.24
C GLU A 52 13.35 12.72 18.24
N ALA A 53 13.54 13.66 19.12
CA ALA A 53 12.49 14.13 19.99
C ALA A 53 11.26 14.34 19.11
N SER A 54 10.16 13.68 19.45
CA SER A 54 8.87 13.80 18.82
C SER A 54 8.51 15.28 18.80
N SER A 55 8.93 15.95 17.74
CA SER A 55 8.51 17.32 17.47
C SER A 55 7.06 17.20 17.03
N THR A 56 6.15 17.73 17.84
CA THR A 56 4.73 17.89 17.46
C THR A 56 4.57 18.84 16.29
N LYS A 57 5.67 19.40 15.80
CA LYS A 57 5.70 20.27 14.65
C LYS A 57 5.79 19.45 13.37
N GLY A 58 4.77 19.57 12.54
CA GLY A 58 4.67 18.90 11.24
C GLY A 58 5.69 19.41 10.23
N ARG A 59 5.85 18.63 9.20
CA ARG A 59 6.70 18.92 8.05
C ARG A 59 5.82 19.39 6.89
N ILE A 60 6.14 20.55 6.31
CA ILE A 60 5.45 21.05 5.13
C ILE A 60 5.98 20.33 3.89
N VAL A 61 5.10 19.69 3.16
CA VAL A 61 5.40 19.04 1.88
C VAL A 61 4.35 19.42 0.84
N HIS A 62 4.69 19.31 -0.43
CA HIS A 62 3.69 19.41 -1.49
C HIS A 62 2.83 18.13 -1.52
N SER A 63 1.55 18.25 -1.82
CA SER A 63 0.61 17.12 -1.83
C SER A 63 1.02 15.99 -2.79
N THR A 64 1.78 16.30 -3.84
CA THR A 64 2.32 15.31 -4.77
C THR A 64 3.43 14.44 -4.17
N GLU A 65 3.98 14.83 -3.03
CA GLU A 65 5.05 14.11 -2.31
C GLU A 65 4.51 13.21 -1.19
N LEU A 66 3.21 13.18 -0.98
CA LEU A 66 2.57 12.34 0.04
C LEU A 66 2.82 10.86 -0.22
N GLN A 67 3.15 10.13 0.84
CA GLN A 67 3.40 8.69 0.83
C GLN A 67 2.30 7.94 1.58
N VAL A 68 2.09 6.68 1.24
CA VAL A 68 1.17 5.80 1.97
C VAL A 68 1.55 5.75 3.45
N GLY A 69 0.58 5.96 4.31
CA GLY A 69 0.75 6.03 5.76
C GLY A 69 1.03 7.43 6.31
N ASP A 70 1.20 8.43 5.46
CA ASP A 70 1.34 9.82 5.91
C ASP A 70 0.02 10.33 6.51
N CYS A 71 0.12 10.92 7.70
CA CYS A 71 -0.96 11.63 8.36
C CYS A 71 -0.72 13.12 8.22
N PHE A 72 -1.72 13.86 7.78
CA PHE A 72 -1.54 15.26 7.44
C PHE A 72 -2.80 16.10 7.64
N SER A 73 -2.60 17.39 7.63
CA SER A 73 -3.66 18.41 7.59
C SER A 73 -3.23 19.53 6.66
N TYR A 74 -4.18 20.35 6.24
CA TYR A 74 -3.84 21.60 5.56
C TYR A 74 -3.27 22.57 6.59
N SER A 75 -2.17 23.23 6.24
CA SER A 75 -1.49 24.15 7.14
C SER A 75 -1.71 25.60 6.72
N ASP A 76 -2.05 26.46 7.68
CA ASP A 76 -2.07 27.90 7.51
C ASP A 76 -0.68 28.51 7.32
N ALA A 77 0.38 27.76 7.68
CA ALA A 77 1.76 28.13 7.46
C ALA A 77 2.26 27.87 6.04
N SER A 78 1.44 27.24 5.21
CA SER A 78 1.74 26.99 3.80
C SER A 78 1.81 28.29 3.01
N THR A 79 2.85 28.42 2.20
CA THR A 79 3.05 29.58 1.32
C THR A 79 2.71 29.28 -0.13
N GLN A 80 2.40 28.02 -0.46
CA GLN A 80 2.09 27.58 -1.81
C GLN A 80 0.81 26.76 -1.85
N VAL A 81 0.08 26.90 -2.95
CA VAL A 81 -1.11 26.08 -3.20
C VAL A 81 -0.69 24.60 -3.34
N GLY A 82 -1.39 23.74 -2.63
CA GLY A 82 -1.12 22.30 -2.63
C GLY A 82 -0.15 21.81 -1.55
N ASP A 83 0.36 22.71 -0.70
CA ASP A 83 1.15 22.33 0.44
C ASP A 83 0.30 21.81 1.60
N VAL A 84 0.80 20.78 2.27
CA VAL A 84 0.18 20.14 3.43
C VAL A 84 1.19 19.99 4.55
N GLU A 85 0.70 19.85 5.77
CA GLU A 85 1.53 19.58 6.94
C GLU A 85 1.41 18.10 7.31
N VAL A 86 2.50 17.34 7.14
CA VAL A 86 2.62 15.95 7.56
C VAL A 86 3.06 15.92 9.01
N VAL A 87 2.31 15.21 9.82
CA VAL A 87 2.55 15.04 11.26
C VAL A 87 2.70 13.57 11.59
N ASP A 88 3.22 13.27 12.77
CA ASP A 88 3.15 11.91 13.31
C ASP A 88 1.67 11.51 13.48
N CYS A 89 1.32 10.29 13.09
CA CYS A 89 -0.07 9.83 13.16
C CYS A 89 -0.63 9.79 14.58
N SER A 90 0.20 9.77 15.59
CA SER A 90 -0.20 9.88 17.01
C SER A 90 -0.66 11.30 17.39
N ALA A 91 -0.27 12.30 16.60
CA ALA A 91 -0.74 13.68 16.76
C ALA A 91 -2.09 13.87 16.07
N PRO A 92 -2.91 14.83 16.51
CA PRO A 92 -4.17 15.15 15.83
C PRO A 92 -3.94 15.57 14.37
N HIS A 93 -4.70 14.98 13.45
CA HIS A 93 -4.65 15.27 12.03
C HIS A 93 -6.01 15.02 11.37
N LEU A 94 -6.20 15.51 10.16
CA LEU A 94 -7.47 15.38 9.45
C LEU A 94 -7.49 14.26 8.42
N TYR A 95 -6.33 13.89 7.87
CA TYR A 95 -6.21 13.02 6.71
C TYR A 95 -5.10 12.00 6.88
N GLU A 96 -5.30 10.82 6.28
CA GLU A 96 -4.29 9.77 6.20
C GLU A 96 -4.27 9.18 4.79
N VAL A 97 -3.08 9.08 4.19
CA VAL A 97 -2.90 8.49 2.86
C VAL A 97 -2.93 6.96 2.98
N TYR A 98 -3.80 6.30 2.20
CA TYR A 98 -3.87 4.84 2.23
C TYR A 98 -3.49 4.17 0.92
N ASN A 99 -3.42 4.88 -0.19
CA ASN A 99 -2.89 4.37 -1.44
C ASN A 99 -2.39 5.48 -2.35
N ASN A 100 -1.34 5.18 -3.09
CA ASN A 100 -0.86 5.96 -4.23
C ASN A 100 -0.94 5.07 -5.49
N TYR A 101 -1.73 5.49 -6.46
CA TYR A 101 -1.99 4.75 -7.68
C TYR A 101 -1.42 5.52 -8.89
N GLN A 102 -0.71 4.81 -9.77
CA GLN A 102 -0.14 5.39 -10.97
C GLN A 102 -1.04 5.15 -12.17
N ILE A 103 -1.50 6.22 -12.79
CA ILE A 103 -2.22 6.15 -14.06
C ILE A 103 -1.23 5.80 -15.16
N THR A 104 -1.54 4.78 -15.95
CA THR A 104 -0.62 4.23 -16.96
C THR A 104 -0.84 4.78 -18.36
N GLN A 105 -2.00 5.38 -18.64
CA GLN A 105 -2.24 5.95 -19.96
C GLN A 105 -1.35 7.17 -20.26
N SER A 106 -1.09 7.42 -21.51
CA SER A 106 -0.18 8.48 -21.95
C SER A 106 -0.80 9.86 -22.01
N THR A 107 -2.11 9.93 -22.19
CA THR A 107 -2.87 11.18 -22.30
C THR A 107 -3.63 11.46 -21.02
N PHE A 108 -3.89 12.75 -20.74
CA PHE A 108 -4.71 13.15 -19.61
C PHE A 108 -6.10 12.49 -19.71
N PRO A 109 -6.56 11.80 -18.68
CA PRO A 109 -7.86 11.11 -18.70
C PRO A 109 -9.02 12.07 -18.86
N ASP A 110 -10.01 11.67 -19.63
CA ASP A 110 -11.32 12.33 -19.57
C ASP A 110 -12.00 12.09 -18.22
N THR A 111 -13.07 12.81 -17.94
CA THR A 111 -13.78 12.74 -16.66
C THR A 111 -14.19 11.32 -16.29
N SER A 112 -14.78 10.58 -17.24
CA SER A 112 -15.28 9.22 -16.99
C SER A 112 -14.15 8.22 -16.73
N THR A 113 -13.06 8.38 -17.45
CA THR A 113 -11.85 7.57 -17.23
C THR A 113 -11.21 7.91 -15.88
N MET A 114 -11.09 9.18 -15.53
CA MET A 114 -10.55 9.59 -14.25
C MET A 114 -11.37 9.04 -13.07
N GLU A 115 -12.69 9.09 -13.16
CA GLU A 115 -13.59 8.50 -12.16
C GLU A 115 -13.41 6.98 -12.03
N SER A 116 -13.22 6.28 -13.14
CA SER A 116 -12.94 4.84 -13.15
C SER A 116 -11.60 4.52 -12.52
N GLU A 117 -10.57 5.28 -12.83
CA GLU A 117 -9.23 5.15 -12.21
C GLU A 117 -9.27 5.43 -10.71
N GLN A 118 -9.99 6.44 -10.27
CA GLN A 118 -10.18 6.74 -8.85
C GLN A 118 -10.87 5.59 -8.11
N ARG A 119 -11.89 5.00 -8.71
CA ARG A 119 -12.59 3.86 -8.13
C ARG A 119 -11.66 2.66 -7.98
N THR A 120 -10.92 2.32 -9.00
CA THR A 120 -9.93 1.24 -8.97
C THR A 120 -8.84 1.52 -7.94
N ALA A 121 -8.33 2.74 -7.90
CA ALA A 121 -7.25 3.14 -7.00
C ALA A 121 -7.66 3.11 -5.53
N CYS A 122 -8.86 3.60 -5.22
CA CYS A 122 -9.21 3.99 -3.87
C CYS A 122 -10.30 3.12 -3.25
N TYR A 123 -11.26 2.66 -4.03
CA TYR A 123 -12.36 1.86 -3.51
C TYR A 123 -11.92 0.42 -3.21
N ASP A 124 -11.21 -0.17 -4.16
CA ASP A 124 -10.76 -1.57 -4.05
C ASP A 124 -9.67 -1.76 -2.97
N THR A 125 -8.94 -0.71 -2.64
CA THR A 125 -7.84 -0.75 -1.67
C THR A 125 -8.25 -0.34 -0.25
N PHE A 126 -9.42 0.27 -0.09
CA PHE A 126 -9.90 0.78 1.20
C PHE A 126 -10.00 -0.32 2.26
N GLU A 127 -10.68 -1.41 1.94
CA GLU A 127 -10.88 -2.53 2.88
C GLU A 127 -9.56 -3.19 3.28
N THR A 128 -8.64 -3.32 2.34
CA THR A 128 -7.31 -3.89 2.60
C THR A 128 -6.54 -3.04 3.62
N TYR A 129 -6.66 -1.73 3.54
CA TYR A 129 -5.95 -0.82 4.44
C TYR A 129 -6.64 -0.67 5.80
N VAL A 130 -7.92 -0.38 5.80
CA VAL A 130 -8.71 -0.08 7.01
C VAL A 130 -9.10 -1.34 7.77
N GLY A 131 -9.38 -2.45 7.08
CA GLY A 131 -9.83 -3.70 7.66
C GLY A 131 -11.34 -3.86 7.75
N THR A 132 -12.09 -2.93 7.15
CA THR A 132 -13.54 -3.03 6.96
C THR A 132 -13.93 -2.40 5.63
N SER A 133 -15.02 -2.84 5.03
CA SER A 133 -15.46 -2.30 3.74
C SER A 133 -15.89 -0.84 3.86
N TYR A 134 -15.75 -0.10 2.77
CA TYR A 134 -16.12 1.31 2.70
C TYR A 134 -17.56 1.56 3.18
N ASP A 135 -18.51 0.72 2.75
CA ASP A 135 -19.93 0.88 3.08
C ASP A 135 -20.24 0.71 4.57
N ARG A 136 -19.40 -0.03 5.29
CA ARG A 136 -19.56 -0.27 6.73
C ARG A 136 -18.65 0.59 7.60
N SER A 137 -17.68 1.24 6.99
CA SER A 137 -16.72 2.06 7.73
C SER A 137 -17.37 3.36 8.24
N GLN A 138 -16.94 3.80 9.40
CA GLN A 138 -17.23 5.14 9.90
C GLN A 138 -16.35 6.22 9.26
N TYR A 139 -15.35 5.83 8.48
CA TYR A 139 -14.47 6.74 7.75
C TYR A 139 -14.93 6.90 6.31
N ASP A 140 -14.55 8.01 5.73
CA ASP A 140 -14.79 8.35 4.34
C ASP A 140 -13.46 8.39 3.58
N ALA A 141 -13.54 8.32 2.28
CA ALA A 141 -12.40 8.44 1.39
C ALA A 141 -12.54 9.67 0.49
N THR A 142 -11.44 10.31 0.24
CA THR A 142 -11.32 11.37 -0.76
C THR A 142 -10.08 11.14 -1.60
N THR A 143 -9.96 11.85 -2.71
CA THR A 143 -8.85 11.67 -3.64
C THR A 143 -8.19 12.99 -3.99
N LEU A 144 -6.88 12.92 -4.23
CA LEU A 144 -6.16 13.92 -5.00
C LEU A 144 -5.84 13.30 -6.34
N THR A 145 -6.19 14.00 -7.41
CA THR A 145 -5.95 13.56 -8.78
C THR A 145 -5.06 14.55 -9.51
N PRO A 146 -4.33 14.11 -10.55
CA PRO A 146 -3.61 15.03 -11.40
C PRO A 146 -4.55 16.07 -12.01
N THR A 147 -4.06 17.28 -12.14
CA THR A 147 -4.65 18.31 -12.99
C THR A 147 -3.97 18.30 -14.36
N GLU A 148 -4.55 18.93 -15.37
CA GLU A 148 -3.88 19.07 -16.67
C GLU A 148 -2.50 19.72 -16.52
N ALA A 149 -2.38 20.72 -15.65
CA ALA A 149 -1.13 21.41 -15.39
C ALA A 149 -0.09 20.50 -14.72
N SER A 150 -0.47 19.73 -13.69
CA SER A 150 0.44 18.80 -13.02
C SER A 150 0.78 17.61 -13.91
N TRP A 151 -0.17 17.14 -14.71
CA TRP A 151 0.04 16.09 -15.71
C TRP A 151 1.11 16.47 -16.74
N ALA A 152 1.08 17.71 -17.22
CA ALA A 152 2.09 18.23 -18.14
C ALA A 152 3.50 18.22 -17.53
N GLN A 153 3.60 18.23 -16.20
CA GLN A 153 4.85 18.14 -15.43
C GLN A 153 5.20 16.71 -14.98
N GLY A 154 4.45 15.72 -15.44
CA GLY A 154 4.73 14.32 -15.15
C GLY A 154 3.94 13.71 -14.00
N ASP A 155 3.00 14.43 -13.37
CA ASP A 155 2.14 13.87 -12.34
C ASP A 155 1.17 12.84 -12.94
N ARG A 156 1.19 11.64 -12.38
CA ARG A 156 0.37 10.48 -12.78
C ARG A 156 -0.32 9.83 -11.60
N THR A 157 -0.24 10.46 -10.43
CA THR A 157 -0.61 9.83 -9.17
C THR A 157 -2.02 10.21 -8.74
N ILE A 158 -2.84 9.20 -8.48
CA ILE A 158 -4.06 9.34 -7.68
C ILE A 158 -3.69 8.98 -6.25
N THR A 159 -3.87 9.92 -5.34
CA THR A 159 -3.63 9.73 -3.91
C THR A 159 -4.95 9.51 -3.20
N CYS A 160 -5.10 8.36 -2.55
CA CYS A 160 -6.30 7.98 -1.81
C CYS A 160 -6.14 8.34 -0.34
N ILE A 161 -7.11 9.05 0.19
CA ILE A 161 -7.03 9.72 1.49
C ILE A 161 -8.23 9.33 2.35
N LEU A 162 -7.95 8.93 3.59
CA LEU A 162 -8.97 8.71 4.62
C LEU A 162 -9.25 10.01 5.37
N LYS A 163 -10.51 10.18 5.74
CA LYS A 163 -10.99 11.24 6.61
C LYS A 163 -12.18 10.77 7.43
N THR A 164 -12.56 11.50 8.46
CA THR A 164 -13.83 11.28 9.15
C THR A 164 -15.00 11.86 8.33
N LYS A 165 -16.17 11.28 8.50
CA LYS A 165 -17.40 11.75 7.81
C LYS A 165 -17.88 13.12 8.30
N ASP A 166 -17.58 13.46 9.54
CA ASP A 166 -17.99 14.71 10.20
C ASP A 166 -16.92 15.81 10.19
N GLY A 167 -15.72 15.51 9.62
CA GLY A 167 -14.61 16.46 9.58
C GLY A 167 -13.82 16.57 10.88
N SER A 168 -14.05 15.68 11.85
CA SER A 168 -13.31 15.68 13.09
C SER A 168 -11.86 15.19 12.90
N GLU A 169 -11.00 15.55 13.85
CA GLU A 169 -9.62 15.10 13.85
C GLU A 169 -9.50 13.62 14.18
N ILE A 170 -8.48 13.02 13.63
CA ILE A 170 -8.05 11.64 13.84
C ILE A 170 -6.83 11.68 14.74
N THR A 171 -6.74 10.76 15.70
CA THR A 171 -5.55 10.49 16.49
C THR A 171 -5.19 9.02 16.35
N GLY A 172 -3.97 8.73 15.94
CA GLY A 172 -3.54 7.39 15.58
C GLY A 172 -3.74 7.07 14.10
N SER A 173 -3.08 6.00 13.62
CA SER A 173 -3.27 5.50 12.26
C SER A 173 -4.58 4.72 12.13
N LEU A 174 -5.23 4.84 10.99
CA LEU A 174 -6.43 4.09 10.64
C LEU A 174 -6.12 2.73 9.98
N LYS A 175 -4.84 2.43 9.75
CA LYS A 175 -4.43 1.15 9.20
C LYS A 175 -4.86 0.01 10.13
N GLY A 176 -5.70 -0.89 9.61
CA GLY A 176 -6.23 -2.01 10.39
C GLY A 176 -7.19 -1.62 11.52
N ALA A 177 -7.70 -0.40 11.53
CA ALA A 177 -8.61 0.09 12.57
C ALA A 177 -9.95 -0.68 12.61
N ALA A 178 -10.39 -1.22 11.49
CA ALA A 178 -11.60 -2.05 11.32
C ALA A 178 -12.90 -1.39 11.83
N LYS A 179 -13.03 -0.07 11.62
CA LYS A 179 -14.16 0.74 12.08
C LYS A 179 -14.91 1.40 10.92
#